data_1454be94a5670838adbee7b01117dd9e
#
_entry.id   1454be94a5670838adbee7b01117dd9e
#
_cell.length_a   1.000
_cell.length_b   1.000
_cell.length_c   1.000
_cell.angle_alpha   90.00
_cell.angle_beta   90.00
_cell.angle_gamma   90.00
#
_symmetry.space_group_name_H-M   'P 1'
#
loop_
_entity.id
_entity.type
_entity.pdbx_description
1 polymer ?
#
loop_
_entity_poly.entity_id
_entity_poly.type
_entity_poly.pdbx_seq_one_letter_code
_entity_poly.pdbx_strand_id
1 'polypeptide(L)'
;MLVRAGVGKCNAAACTQALIDRFQPSYIFNTGIAGAISPEVHIFDLVISRDALQYDVDVTSFDYPLGKVPGDEKLGYDADPRLLELAVEVNQEINPDHNSYIGRVVTGDRFVSSHETKEYLKKIFDSACCEMEGAAIAQIATKNGVPFVILRFISDEANNEAV
;
A
#
# COMPACT_ATOMS: atom_id res chain seq x y z
N MET A 1 -17.21 -8.75 4.71
CA MET A 1 -16.51 -9.49 5.81
C MET A 1 -15.29 -8.69 6.23
N LEU A 2 -14.99 -8.58 7.52
CA LEU A 2 -13.81 -7.91 8.05
C LEU A 2 -12.86 -8.97 8.63
N VAL A 3 -11.56 -8.90 8.26
CA VAL A 3 -10.55 -9.88 8.71
C VAL A 3 -9.25 -9.16 9.08
N ARG A 4 -8.61 -9.60 10.15
CA ARG A 4 -7.29 -9.13 10.55
C ARG A 4 -6.22 -10.01 9.89
N ALA A 5 -5.42 -9.41 9.00
CA ALA A 5 -4.42 -10.14 8.21
C ALA A 5 -3.13 -10.48 8.99
N GLY A 6 -2.82 -9.71 10.05
CA GLY A 6 -1.52 -9.77 10.73
C GLY A 6 -0.51 -8.80 10.09
N VAL A 7 0.67 -8.69 10.70
CA VAL A 7 1.73 -7.77 10.26
C VAL A 7 2.69 -8.48 9.31
N GLY A 8 3.11 -7.76 8.27
CA GLY A 8 4.12 -8.19 7.30
C GLY A 8 3.56 -8.93 6.09
N LYS A 9 4.37 -8.95 5.02
CA LYS A 9 3.99 -9.43 3.70
C LYS A 9 3.52 -10.89 3.67
N CYS A 10 4.18 -11.77 4.41
CA CYS A 10 3.82 -13.19 4.45
C CYS A 10 2.43 -13.41 5.05
N ASN A 11 2.13 -12.75 6.17
CA ASN A 11 0.81 -12.87 6.81
C ASN A 11 -0.29 -12.29 5.90
N ALA A 12 -0.03 -11.14 5.31
CA ALA A 12 -0.94 -10.46 4.40
C ALA A 12 -1.26 -11.30 3.16
N ALA A 13 -0.24 -11.86 2.51
CA ALA A 13 -0.40 -12.72 1.34
C ALA A 13 -1.16 -14.01 1.66
N ALA A 14 -0.78 -14.71 2.73
CA ALA A 14 -1.44 -15.95 3.16
C ALA A 14 -2.92 -15.73 3.50
N CYS A 15 -3.21 -14.65 4.25
CA CYS A 15 -4.58 -14.28 4.59
C CYS A 15 -5.39 -13.97 3.33
N THR A 16 -4.86 -13.17 2.41
CA THR A 16 -5.55 -12.78 1.17
C THR A 16 -5.87 -13.98 0.30
N GLN A 17 -4.92 -14.91 0.09
CA GLN A 17 -5.17 -16.11 -0.69
C GLN A 17 -6.23 -17.00 -0.03
N ALA A 18 -6.14 -17.23 1.28
CA ALA A 18 -7.13 -18.01 2.00
C ALA A 18 -8.54 -17.43 1.91
N LEU A 19 -8.67 -16.09 1.93
CA LEU A 19 -9.95 -15.40 1.76
C LEU A 19 -10.51 -15.55 0.33
N ILE A 20 -9.64 -15.42 -0.67
CA ILE A 20 -10.03 -15.59 -2.07
C ILE A 20 -10.52 -17.02 -2.33
N ASP A 21 -9.75 -18.02 -1.90
CA ASP A 21 -10.09 -19.43 -2.09
C ASP A 21 -11.39 -19.81 -1.40
N ARG A 22 -11.61 -19.30 -0.20
CA ARG A 22 -12.75 -19.70 0.63
C ARG A 22 -14.04 -18.91 0.33
N PHE A 23 -13.93 -17.63 0.00
CA PHE A 23 -15.07 -16.73 -0.04
C PHE A 23 -15.31 -16.08 -1.40
N GLN A 24 -14.37 -16.19 -2.33
CA GLN A 24 -14.43 -15.64 -3.69
C GLN A 24 -14.95 -14.18 -3.71
N PRO A 25 -14.29 -13.25 -2.99
CA PRO A 25 -14.76 -11.88 -2.88
C PRO A 25 -14.78 -11.19 -4.25
N SER A 26 -15.77 -10.35 -4.49
CA SER A 26 -15.85 -9.54 -5.72
C SER A 26 -14.82 -8.41 -5.73
N TYR A 27 -14.36 -7.97 -4.56
CA TYR A 27 -13.33 -6.92 -4.39
C TYR A 27 -12.73 -6.97 -2.97
N ILE A 28 -11.56 -6.36 -2.83
CA ILE A 28 -10.81 -6.29 -1.57
C ILE A 28 -10.51 -4.84 -1.23
N PHE A 29 -10.91 -4.39 -0.04
CA PHE A 29 -10.42 -3.18 0.61
C PHE A 29 -9.38 -3.58 1.64
N ASN A 30 -8.15 -3.07 1.51
CA ASN A 30 -7.16 -3.17 2.54
C ASN A 30 -7.09 -1.85 3.31
N THR A 31 -7.42 -1.86 4.59
CA THR A 31 -7.37 -0.65 5.43
C THR A 31 -6.38 -0.83 6.57
N GLY A 32 -5.72 0.26 6.96
CA GLY A 32 -4.72 0.28 8.02
C GLY A 32 -4.09 1.66 8.19
N ILE A 33 -2.99 1.69 8.92
CA ILE A 33 -2.17 2.89 9.12
C ILE A 33 -0.88 2.81 8.31
N ALA A 34 -0.23 3.97 8.08
CA ALA A 34 1.05 4.08 7.38
C ALA A 34 1.82 5.33 7.82
N GLY A 35 3.14 5.31 7.62
CA GLY A 35 4.00 6.47 7.75
C GLY A 35 4.00 7.32 6.47
N ALA A 36 3.90 8.65 6.61
CA ALA A 36 3.94 9.60 5.50
C ALA A 36 5.32 9.66 4.85
N ILE A 37 5.38 9.50 3.54
CA ILE A 37 6.61 9.69 2.75
C ILE A 37 6.57 11.02 1.97
N SER A 38 5.46 11.32 1.30
CA SER A 38 5.30 12.59 0.60
C SER A 38 5.18 13.76 1.59
N PRO A 39 5.83 14.92 1.32
CA PRO A 39 5.69 16.12 2.16
C PRO A 39 4.30 16.76 2.08
N GLU A 40 3.47 16.34 1.13
CA GLU A 40 2.09 16.83 0.97
C GLU A 40 1.09 16.01 1.78
N VAL A 41 1.54 14.93 2.41
CA VAL A 41 0.70 14.00 3.18
C VAL A 41 0.99 14.17 4.67
N HIS A 42 -0.04 14.42 5.46
CA HIS A 42 0.06 14.76 6.88
C HIS A 42 -0.64 13.72 7.76
N ILE A 43 -0.37 13.76 9.05
CA ILE A 43 -1.03 12.89 10.04
C ILE A 43 -2.54 13.11 9.98
N PHE A 44 -3.29 12.01 9.99
CA PHE A 44 -4.75 11.88 9.82
C PHE A 44 -5.26 12.00 8.38
N ASP A 45 -4.44 12.37 7.40
CA ASP A 45 -4.85 12.26 6.01
C ASP A 45 -5.06 10.80 5.61
N LEU A 46 -5.94 10.58 4.62
CA LEU A 46 -6.15 9.28 4.00
C LEU A 46 -5.37 9.19 2.70
N VAL A 47 -4.40 8.26 2.62
CA VAL A 47 -3.80 7.85 1.36
C VAL A 47 -4.63 6.73 0.74
N ILE A 48 -5.11 6.97 -0.48
CA ILE A 48 -5.81 6.01 -1.32
C ILE A 48 -4.84 5.56 -2.40
N SER A 49 -4.59 4.27 -2.51
CA SER A 49 -3.60 3.77 -3.46
C SER A 49 -4.01 4.01 -4.91
N ARG A 50 -3.15 4.69 -5.67
CA ARG A 50 -3.14 4.62 -7.12
C ARG A 50 -2.60 3.28 -7.57
N ASP A 51 -1.49 2.89 -6.97
CA ASP A 51 -0.81 1.61 -7.12
C ASP A 51 -0.05 1.24 -5.84
N ALA A 52 0.40 0.00 -5.76
CA ALA A 52 1.25 -0.46 -4.68
C ALA A 52 2.44 -1.26 -5.22
N LEU A 53 3.59 -1.19 -4.54
CA LEU A 53 4.76 -1.99 -4.88
C LEU A 53 5.57 -2.39 -3.65
N GLN A 54 6.37 -3.46 -3.78
CA GLN A 54 7.26 -3.93 -2.72
C GLN A 54 8.63 -3.27 -2.89
N TYR A 55 8.96 -2.25 -2.08
CA TYR A 55 10.21 -1.48 -2.22
C TYR A 55 11.46 -2.26 -1.83
N ASP A 56 11.31 -3.34 -1.07
CA ASP A 56 12.39 -4.17 -0.56
C ASP A 56 12.69 -5.42 -1.43
N VAL A 57 12.03 -5.54 -2.58
CA VAL A 57 12.39 -6.53 -3.60
C VAL A 57 13.54 -5.98 -4.43
N ASP A 58 14.72 -6.54 -4.25
CA ASP A 58 15.92 -6.15 -5.00
C ASP A 58 16.50 -7.34 -5.76
N VAL A 59 16.30 -7.32 -7.05
CA VAL A 59 16.84 -8.25 -8.04
C VAL A 59 17.54 -7.50 -9.18
N THR A 60 18.07 -6.33 -8.85
CA THR A 60 18.77 -5.45 -9.81
C THR A 60 20.00 -6.11 -10.41
N SER A 61 20.63 -7.07 -9.72
CA SER A 61 21.72 -7.87 -10.26
C SER A 61 21.33 -8.73 -11.48
N PHE A 62 20.04 -8.87 -11.75
CA PHE A 62 19.48 -9.56 -12.92
C PHE A 62 18.82 -8.58 -13.91
N ASP A 63 19.22 -7.30 -13.92
CA ASP A 63 18.72 -6.23 -14.79
C ASP A 63 17.22 -5.91 -14.61
N TYR A 64 16.63 -6.26 -13.47
CA TYR A 64 15.28 -5.82 -13.12
C TYR A 64 15.31 -4.45 -12.41
N PRO A 65 14.31 -3.60 -12.64
CA PRO A 65 14.14 -2.40 -11.82
C PRO A 65 13.94 -2.75 -10.34
N LEU A 66 14.45 -1.91 -9.45
CA LEU A 66 14.22 -2.06 -8.01
C LEU A 66 12.71 -2.08 -7.70
N GLY A 67 12.27 -2.95 -6.81
CA GLY A 67 10.86 -3.16 -6.49
C GLY A 67 10.11 -4.07 -7.47
N LYS A 68 10.75 -4.50 -8.55
CA LYS A 68 10.14 -5.40 -9.52
C LYS A 68 10.18 -6.84 -9.06
N VAL A 69 9.01 -7.46 -8.92
CA VAL A 69 8.92 -8.91 -8.67
C VAL A 69 9.11 -9.64 -10.01
N PRO A 70 10.10 -10.53 -10.14
CA PRO A 70 10.30 -11.31 -11.37
C PRO A 70 9.06 -12.15 -11.71
N GLY A 71 8.70 -12.13 -12.99
CA GLY A 71 7.50 -12.84 -13.49
C GLY A 71 6.20 -12.05 -13.43
N ASP A 72 6.13 -10.95 -12.70
CA ASP A 72 4.97 -10.06 -12.74
C ASP A 72 5.09 -9.10 -13.95
N GLU A 73 3.98 -8.69 -14.56
CA GLU A 73 3.99 -7.86 -15.78
C GLU A 73 4.50 -6.45 -15.53
N LYS A 74 4.00 -5.79 -14.45
CA LYS A 74 4.28 -4.40 -14.11
C LYS A 74 5.24 -4.29 -12.92
N LEU A 75 5.77 -3.09 -12.69
CA LEU A 75 6.59 -2.77 -11.52
C LEU A 75 5.77 -2.84 -10.22
N GLY A 76 4.53 -2.38 -10.28
CA GLY A 76 3.60 -2.37 -9.16
C GLY A 76 2.22 -2.88 -9.57
N TYR A 77 1.28 -2.85 -8.65
CA TYR A 77 -0.09 -3.37 -8.79
C TYR A 77 -1.06 -2.20 -8.75
N ASP A 78 -1.77 -1.95 -9.86
CA ASP A 78 -2.71 -0.85 -9.97
C ASP A 78 -3.97 -1.13 -9.16
N ALA A 79 -4.46 -0.15 -8.41
CA ALA A 79 -5.75 -0.22 -7.74
C ALA A 79 -6.90 -0.17 -8.76
N ASP A 80 -8.05 -0.73 -8.39
CA ASP A 80 -9.24 -0.61 -9.23
C ASP A 80 -9.77 0.84 -9.22
N PRO A 81 -9.95 1.47 -10.40
CA PRO A 81 -10.34 2.88 -10.49
C PRO A 81 -11.68 3.19 -9.83
N ARG A 82 -12.65 2.26 -9.90
CA ARG A 82 -13.99 2.48 -9.32
C ARG A 82 -13.94 2.43 -7.79
N LEU A 83 -13.14 1.50 -7.24
CA LEU A 83 -12.93 1.43 -5.78
C LEU A 83 -12.17 2.64 -5.27
N LEU A 84 -11.23 3.17 -6.04
CA LEU A 84 -10.51 4.39 -5.73
C LEU A 84 -11.45 5.59 -5.70
N GLU A 85 -12.25 5.81 -6.75
CA GLU A 85 -13.24 6.89 -6.83
C GLU A 85 -14.22 6.83 -5.65
N LEU A 86 -14.78 5.65 -5.38
CA LEU A 86 -15.68 5.43 -4.24
C LEU A 86 -15.02 5.78 -2.91
N ALA A 87 -13.75 5.41 -2.72
CA ALA A 87 -13.03 5.74 -1.49
C ALA A 87 -12.83 7.24 -1.30
N VAL A 88 -12.57 7.99 -2.38
CA VAL A 88 -12.48 9.46 -2.35
C VAL A 88 -13.82 10.08 -1.95
N GLU A 89 -14.91 9.69 -2.60
CA GLU A 89 -16.26 10.21 -2.32
C GLU A 89 -16.66 9.96 -0.86
N VAL A 90 -16.48 8.72 -0.39
CA VAL A 90 -16.86 8.35 0.99
C VAL A 90 -15.99 9.10 2.00
N ASN A 91 -14.67 9.24 1.77
CA ASN A 91 -13.83 9.98 2.71
C ASN A 91 -14.21 11.47 2.80
N GLN A 92 -14.56 12.10 1.68
CA GLN A 92 -15.03 13.48 1.67
C GLN A 92 -16.33 13.67 2.49
N GLU A 93 -17.21 12.66 2.48
CA GLU A 93 -18.46 12.69 3.23
C GLU A 93 -18.25 12.49 4.74
N ILE A 94 -17.43 11.48 5.12
CA ILE A 94 -17.30 11.08 6.53
C ILE A 94 -16.13 11.72 7.27
N ASN A 95 -15.17 12.29 6.55
CA ASN A 95 -13.95 12.90 7.11
C ASN A 95 -13.59 14.22 6.40
N PRO A 96 -14.51 15.20 6.37
CA PRO A 96 -14.35 16.43 5.58
C PRO A 96 -13.19 17.34 6.03
N ASP A 97 -12.72 17.17 7.26
CA ASP A 97 -11.64 17.98 7.84
C ASP A 97 -10.23 17.48 7.45
N HIS A 98 -10.12 16.32 6.80
CA HIS A 98 -8.86 15.73 6.39
C HIS A 98 -8.85 15.38 4.90
N ASN A 99 -7.67 15.50 4.29
CA ASN A 99 -7.53 15.30 2.86
C ASN A 99 -7.50 13.82 2.46
N SER A 100 -8.00 13.56 1.24
CA SER A 100 -7.68 12.34 0.51
C SER A 100 -6.50 12.61 -0.42
N TYR A 101 -5.46 11.79 -0.33
CA TYR A 101 -4.30 11.84 -1.20
C TYR A 101 -4.22 10.57 -2.05
N ILE A 102 -4.29 10.72 -3.37
CA ILE A 102 -4.15 9.59 -4.30
C ILE A 102 -2.66 9.42 -4.62
N GLY A 103 -2.06 8.30 -4.24
CA GLY A 103 -0.64 8.10 -4.45
C GLY A 103 -0.19 6.65 -4.39
N ARG A 104 1.11 6.46 -4.58
CA ARG A 104 1.74 5.15 -4.47
C ARG A 104 1.94 4.75 -3.02
N VAL A 105 1.50 3.53 -2.68
CA VAL A 105 1.79 2.88 -1.40
C VAL A 105 2.99 1.95 -1.59
N VAL A 106 4.03 2.10 -0.76
CA VAL A 106 5.17 1.20 -0.81
C VAL A 106 5.22 0.30 0.42
N THR A 107 5.45 -0.98 0.18
CA THR A 107 5.41 -2.03 1.21
C THR A 107 6.77 -2.67 1.38
N GLY A 108 7.16 -2.94 2.63
CA GLY A 108 8.33 -3.75 2.96
C GLY A 108 8.25 -4.34 4.36
N ASP A 109 8.96 -5.43 4.63
CA ASP A 109 9.00 -6.07 5.95
C ASP A 109 9.94 -5.33 6.92
N ARG A 110 9.82 -3.98 6.92
CA ARG A 110 10.59 -3.09 7.78
C ARG A 110 9.77 -1.88 8.20
N PHE A 111 9.75 -1.61 9.50
CA PHE A 111 9.22 -0.34 10.02
C PHE A 111 10.18 0.80 9.65
N VAL A 112 9.68 1.80 8.92
CA VAL A 112 10.47 2.95 8.49
C VAL A 112 10.40 4.05 9.55
N SER A 113 11.54 4.32 10.19
CA SER A 113 11.67 5.30 11.26
C SER A 113 12.94 6.18 11.11
N SER A 114 13.45 6.34 9.89
CA SER A 114 14.61 7.20 9.64
C SER A 114 14.36 8.14 8.47
N HIS A 115 14.80 9.37 8.63
CA HIS A 115 14.71 10.40 7.59
C HIS A 115 15.41 9.96 6.29
N GLU A 116 16.57 9.31 6.40
CA GLU A 116 17.31 8.80 5.23
C GLU A 116 16.48 7.81 4.40
N THR A 117 15.82 6.85 5.07
CA THR A 117 14.97 5.87 4.39
C THR A 117 13.74 6.54 3.79
N LYS A 118 13.12 7.50 4.48
CA LYS A 118 12.01 8.31 3.98
C LYS A 118 12.38 9.00 2.67
N GLU A 119 13.48 9.76 2.67
CA GLU A 119 13.98 10.47 1.48
C GLU A 119 14.33 9.52 0.33
N TYR A 120 14.94 8.38 0.65
CA TYR A 120 15.21 7.34 -0.33
C TYR A 120 13.93 6.81 -1.00
N LEU A 121 12.92 6.45 -0.21
CA LEU A 121 11.64 5.94 -0.73
C LEU A 121 10.91 6.99 -1.57
N LYS A 122 10.94 8.26 -1.15
CA LYS A 122 10.38 9.37 -1.94
C LYS A 122 11.08 9.53 -3.27
N LYS A 123 12.42 9.57 -3.25
CA LYS A 123 13.24 9.81 -4.44
C LYS A 123 13.14 8.68 -5.47
N ILE A 124 13.17 7.42 -5.01
CA ILE A 124 13.25 6.26 -5.92
C ILE A 124 11.88 5.85 -6.42
N PHE A 125 10.86 5.89 -5.57
CA PHE A 125 9.55 5.32 -5.88
C PHE A 125 8.44 6.37 -6.06
N ASP A 126 8.71 7.64 -5.75
CA ASP A 126 7.69 8.71 -5.71
C ASP A 126 6.47 8.29 -4.87
N SER A 127 6.76 7.72 -3.69
CA SER A 127 5.76 7.16 -2.81
C SER A 127 5.03 8.23 -1.98
N ALA A 128 3.74 7.97 -1.69
CA ALA A 128 2.93 8.80 -0.81
C ALA A 128 3.12 8.37 0.66
N CYS A 129 3.09 7.07 0.92
CA CYS A 129 3.26 6.49 2.26
C CYS A 129 3.94 5.11 2.19
N CYS A 130 4.40 4.64 3.34
CA CYS A 130 4.98 3.30 3.50
C CYS A 130 4.30 2.52 4.62
N GLU A 131 4.21 1.20 4.43
CA GLU A 131 3.59 0.27 5.35
C GLU A 131 4.14 -1.16 5.11
N MET A 132 3.51 -2.21 5.65
CA MET A 132 4.10 -3.54 5.68
C MET A 132 3.25 -4.65 5.02
N GLU A 133 2.09 -4.37 4.41
CA GLU A 133 1.14 -5.40 3.94
C GLU A 133 0.59 -5.16 2.53
N GLY A 134 0.30 -3.92 2.20
CA GLY A 134 -0.56 -3.53 1.08
C GLY A 134 -0.14 -4.09 -0.26
N ALA A 135 1.13 -3.99 -0.63
CA ALA A 135 1.58 -4.52 -1.92
C ALA A 135 1.56 -6.06 -1.98
N ALA A 136 1.68 -6.76 -0.85
CA ALA A 136 1.53 -8.21 -0.83
C ALA A 136 0.07 -8.61 -1.07
N ILE A 137 -0.89 -7.88 -0.47
CA ILE A 137 -2.33 -8.06 -0.72
C ILE A 137 -2.64 -7.75 -2.19
N ALA A 138 -2.14 -6.63 -2.70
CA ALA A 138 -2.30 -6.19 -4.07
C ALA A 138 -1.78 -7.22 -5.09
N GLN A 139 -0.59 -7.80 -4.83
CA GLN A 139 0.00 -8.85 -5.64
C GLN A 139 -0.91 -10.08 -5.72
N ILE A 140 -1.38 -10.57 -4.57
CA ILE A 140 -2.24 -11.76 -4.53
C ILE A 140 -3.60 -11.46 -5.18
N ALA A 141 -4.21 -10.30 -4.92
CA ALA A 141 -5.44 -9.87 -5.56
C ALA A 141 -5.30 -9.82 -7.09
N THR A 142 -4.24 -9.19 -7.59
CA THR A 142 -3.93 -9.10 -9.03
C THR A 142 -3.77 -10.49 -9.66
N LYS A 143 -3.01 -11.39 -9.03
CA LYS A 143 -2.80 -12.76 -9.54
C LYS A 143 -4.07 -13.60 -9.61
N ASN A 144 -5.06 -13.27 -8.78
CA ASN A 144 -6.36 -13.92 -8.76
C ASN A 144 -7.45 -13.14 -9.52
N GLY A 145 -7.11 -12.01 -10.16
CA GLY A 145 -8.08 -11.19 -10.90
C GLY A 145 -9.14 -10.52 -10.03
N VAL A 146 -8.85 -10.30 -8.74
CA VAL A 146 -9.77 -9.66 -7.79
C VAL A 146 -9.45 -8.16 -7.71
N PRO A 147 -10.40 -7.26 -8.02
CA PRO A 147 -10.22 -5.81 -7.85
C PRO A 147 -9.92 -5.44 -6.40
N PHE A 148 -9.02 -4.47 -6.21
CA PHE A 148 -8.62 -4.03 -4.87
C PHE A 148 -8.36 -2.53 -4.81
N VAL A 149 -8.39 -1.98 -3.58
CA VAL A 149 -7.83 -0.67 -3.23
C VAL A 149 -7.23 -0.73 -1.83
N ILE A 150 -6.14 0.02 -1.62
CA ILE A 150 -5.48 0.16 -0.33
C ILE A 150 -5.78 1.54 0.23
N LEU A 151 -6.21 1.59 1.49
CA LEU A 151 -6.57 2.78 2.24
C LEU A 151 -5.68 2.86 3.47
N ARG A 152 -4.89 3.94 3.61
CA ARG A 152 -3.97 4.14 4.73
C ARG A 152 -4.19 5.48 5.40
N PHE A 153 -4.69 5.46 6.64
CA PHE A 153 -4.64 6.64 7.49
C PHE A 153 -3.21 6.85 7.97
N ILE A 154 -2.75 8.09 7.89
CA ILE A 154 -1.39 8.43 8.29
C ILE A 154 -1.31 8.56 9.80
N SER A 155 -0.47 7.73 10.41
CA SER A 155 -0.24 7.69 11.86
C SER A 155 0.99 8.47 12.30
N ASP A 156 1.98 8.59 11.41
CA ASP A 156 3.29 9.16 11.70
C ASP A 156 3.97 9.68 10.42
N GLU A 157 5.07 10.39 10.58
CA GLU A 157 5.81 10.98 9.47
C GLU A 157 6.97 10.11 8.95
N ALA A 158 7.03 8.83 9.32
CA ALA A 158 8.09 7.90 8.94
C ALA A 158 9.51 8.47 9.18
N ASN A 159 9.70 9.23 10.26
CA ASN A 159 10.95 9.85 10.66
C ASN A 159 11.40 9.36 12.04
N ASN A 160 12.45 9.97 12.60
CA ASN A 160 13.02 9.58 13.90
C ASN A 160 12.05 9.77 15.10
N GLU A 161 10.91 10.41 14.91
CA GLU A 161 9.86 10.66 15.90
C GLU A 161 8.66 9.69 15.75
N ALA A 162 8.74 8.74 14.81
CA ALA A 162 7.66 7.79 14.49
C ALA A 162 7.48 6.65 15.52
N VAL A 163 7.92 6.84 16.79
CA VAL A 163 7.83 5.82 17.86
C VAL A 163 7.06 6.36 19.05
#